data_fc5e35d9f6b9319655a125a4834fb753
#
_entry.id   fc5e35d9f6b9319655a125a4834fb753
#
_cell.length_a   1.000
_cell.length_b   1.000
_cell.length_c   1.000
_cell.angle_alpha   90.00
_cell.angle_beta   90.00
_cell.angle_gamma   90.00
#
_symmetry.space_group_name_H-M   'P 1'
#
loop_
_entity.id
_entity.type
_entity.pdbx_description
1 polymer ?
#
loop_
_entity_poly.entity_id
_entity_poly.type
_entity_poly.pdbx_seq_one_letter_code
_entity_poly.pdbx_strand_id
1 'polypeptide(L)'
;MQWSVGNVNATTGIKGVGDLFGKAIRGKMTGESAIKPEYTGNGTLVLEPTYRHILLMNTADWNGAVVLDDGLFLACDSAIQQKAVMRNNLSSAALGGEGLFNLCLTGNGVFAIESRCPKEELIEITLENDVLKVDGNLAIAWSNSLDFTVERSGKTLVGSAASGEGLVNVYRGTGKVLLAPVEKYPQPMIH
;
A
#
# COMPACT_ATOMS: atom_id res chain seq x y z
N MET A 1 -16.69 -10.56 -0.49
CA MET A 1 -16.94 -11.84 0.24
C MET A 1 -17.37 -12.88 -0.77
N GLN A 2 -16.72 -14.02 -0.76
CA GLN A 2 -17.12 -15.14 -1.59
C GLN A 2 -18.20 -15.99 -0.89
N TRP A 3 -17.95 -16.36 0.35
CA TRP A 3 -18.93 -17.04 1.21
C TRP A 3 -18.57 -16.89 2.70
N SER A 4 -19.53 -17.21 3.55
CA SER A 4 -19.33 -17.26 5.01
C SER A 4 -20.15 -18.41 5.62
N VAL A 5 -19.70 -18.90 6.78
CA VAL A 5 -20.40 -19.90 7.61
C VAL A 5 -20.44 -19.37 9.04
N GLY A 6 -21.58 -19.55 9.69
CA GLY A 6 -21.83 -19.06 11.03
C GLY A 6 -22.54 -17.71 11.06
N ASN A 7 -22.44 -17.01 12.17
CA ASN A 7 -23.08 -15.70 12.36
C ASN A 7 -22.10 -14.60 11.97
N VAL A 8 -21.95 -14.35 10.67
CA VAL A 8 -21.10 -13.29 10.11
C VAL A 8 -21.98 -12.22 9.50
N ASN A 9 -21.87 -11.00 10.00
CA ASN A 9 -22.60 -9.84 9.53
C ASN A 9 -21.65 -8.92 8.74
N ALA A 10 -22.10 -8.45 7.59
CA ALA A 10 -21.37 -7.48 6.78
C ALA A 10 -22.06 -6.12 6.86
N THR A 11 -21.29 -5.07 7.15
CA THR A 11 -21.75 -3.68 7.10
C THR A 11 -20.82 -2.87 6.21
N THR A 12 -21.36 -1.85 5.56
CA THR A 12 -20.52 -0.93 4.77
C THR A 12 -19.80 0.09 5.65
N GLY A 13 -20.10 0.12 6.95
CA GLY A 13 -19.58 1.12 7.88
C GLY A 13 -19.96 2.56 7.50
N ILE A 14 -20.94 2.77 6.60
CA ILE A 14 -21.38 4.07 6.15
C ILE A 14 -22.44 4.59 7.11
N LYS A 15 -22.13 5.68 7.81
CA LYS A 15 -23.04 6.33 8.78
C LYS A 15 -23.92 7.41 8.18
N GLY A 16 -23.75 7.75 6.88
CA GLY A 16 -24.52 8.77 6.18
C GLY A 16 -23.86 9.22 4.86
N VAL A 17 -24.56 10.10 4.14
CA VAL A 17 -24.10 10.59 2.82
C VAL A 17 -22.75 11.31 2.90
N GLY A 18 -22.48 12.05 3.97
CA GLY A 18 -21.20 12.74 4.18
C GLY A 18 -20.04 11.76 4.43
N ASP A 19 -20.29 10.67 5.14
CA ASP A 19 -19.29 9.62 5.39
C ASP A 19 -18.98 8.82 4.10
N LEU A 20 -20.02 8.55 3.31
CA LEU A 20 -19.87 7.95 1.97
C LEU A 20 -18.98 8.80 1.07
N PHE A 21 -19.20 10.11 1.05
CA PHE A 21 -18.39 11.03 0.25
C PHE A 21 -16.93 11.07 0.72
N GLY A 22 -16.70 11.12 2.03
CA GLY A 22 -15.35 11.08 2.62
C GLY A 22 -14.61 9.77 2.35
N LYS A 23 -15.29 8.63 2.37
CA LYS A 23 -14.72 7.32 2.03
C LYS A 23 -14.45 7.17 0.54
N ALA A 24 -15.36 7.67 -0.32
CA ALA A 24 -15.19 7.66 -1.77
C ALA A 24 -14.01 8.52 -2.21
N ILE A 25 -13.83 9.71 -1.61
CA ILE A 25 -12.67 10.57 -1.87
C ILE A 25 -11.39 9.87 -1.43
N ARG A 26 -11.35 9.28 -0.24
CA ARG A 26 -10.18 8.55 0.29
C ARG A 26 -9.78 7.39 -0.62
N GLY A 27 -10.70 6.53 -0.98
CA GLY A 27 -10.44 5.40 -1.87
C GLY A 27 -9.91 5.84 -3.25
N LYS A 28 -10.47 6.91 -3.80
CA LYS A 28 -10.00 7.49 -5.06
C LYS A 28 -8.60 8.11 -4.96
N MET A 29 -8.24 8.60 -3.76
CA MET A 29 -6.94 9.23 -3.49
C MET A 29 -5.83 8.23 -3.24
N THR A 30 -6.14 7.04 -2.68
CA THR A 30 -5.16 6.02 -2.30
C THR A 30 -5.14 4.80 -3.24
N GLY A 31 -5.85 4.85 -4.37
CA GLY A 31 -5.96 3.70 -5.28
C GLY A 31 -6.70 2.48 -4.70
N GLU A 32 -7.16 2.58 -3.45
CA GLU A 32 -7.88 1.52 -2.77
C GLU A 32 -9.39 1.58 -3.06
N SER A 33 -10.08 0.45 -2.89
CA SER A 33 -11.54 0.44 -2.97
C SER A 33 -12.15 1.42 -1.96
N ALA A 34 -12.97 2.34 -2.46
CA ALA A 34 -13.57 3.44 -1.67
C ALA A 34 -14.35 2.96 -0.45
N ILE A 35 -14.94 1.76 -0.54
CA ILE A 35 -15.78 1.18 0.51
C ILE A 35 -15.30 -0.25 0.72
N LYS A 36 -14.58 -0.48 1.83
CA LYS A 36 -14.29 -1.82 2.31
C LYS A 36 -15.37 -2.21 3.33
N PRO A 37 -16.03 -3.37 3.18
CA PRO A 37 -17.02 -3.82 4.14
C PRO A 37 -16.34 -4.16 5.47
N GLU A 38 -17.05 -3.91 6.56
CA GLU A 38 -16.68 -4.38 7.90
C GLU A 38 -17.45 -5.66 8.21
N TYR A 39 -16.76 -6.69 8.64
CA TYR A 39 -17.33 -7.99 9.00
C TYR A 39 -17.22 -8.19 10.51
N THR A 40 -18.33 -8.57 11.13
CA THR A 40 -18.43 -8.83 12.56
C THR A 40 -19.18 -10.12 12.84
N GLY A 41 -18.93 -10.73 14.00
CA GLY A 41 -19.62 -11.93 14.45
C GLY A 41 -18.70 -13.13 14.64
N ASN A 42 -19.31 -14.32 14.75
CA ASN A 42 -18.60 -15.57 14.97
C ASN A 42 -18.83 -16.52 13.79
N GLY A 43 -17.77 -16.97 13.16
CA GLY A 43 -17.84 -17.86 12.00
C GLY A 43 -16.60 -17.83 11.15
N THR A 44 -16.71 -18.40 9.96
CA THR A 44 -15.69 -18.39 8.93
C THR A 44 -16.10 -17.44 7.82
N LEU A 45 -15.19 -16.57 7.41
CA LEU A 45 -15.36 -15.68 6.26
C LEU A 45 -14.31 -16.02 5.21
N VAL A 46 -14.73 -16.22 3.98
CA VAL A 46 -13.84 -16.37 2.85
C VAL A 46 -14.04 -15.23 1.88
N LEU A 47 -12.94 -14.54 1.61
CA LEU A 47 -12.88 -13.45 0.62
C LEU A 47 -12.74 -14.02 -0.79
N GLU A 48 -12.94 -13.20 -1.79
CA GLU A 48 -12.78 -13.61 -3.18
C GLU A 48 -11.30 -13.97 -3.45
N PRO A 49 -11.07 -15.00 -4.30
CA PRO A 49 -9.71 -15.40 -4.65
C PRO A 49 -9.00 -14.28 -5.42
N THR A 50 -7.70 -14.22 -5.24
CA THR A 50 -6.82 -13.33 -5.98
C THR A 50 -5.70 -14.15 -6.61
N TYR A 51 -5.09 -13.64 -7.67
CA TYR A 51 -3.88 -14.23 -8.27
C TYR A 51 -2.60 -13.77 -7.57
N ARG A 52 -2.72 -13.04 -6.45
CA ARG A 52 -1.61 -12.50 -5.67
C ARG A 52 -1.33 -13.33 -4.43
N HIS A 53 -0.14 -13.17 -3.89
CA HIS A 53 0.23 -13.77 -2.60
C HIS A 53 -0.36 -12.95 -1.45
N ILE A 54 -1.08 -13.60 -0.55
CA ILE A 54 -1.65 -12.94 0.62
C ILE A 54 -0.62 -12.99 1.75
N LEU A 55 -0.20 -11.82 2.21
CA LEU A 55 0.74 -11.67 3.30
C LEU A 55 0.03 -11.15 4.54
N LEU A 56 0.14 -11.89 5.65
CA LEU A 56 -0.30 -11.42 6.95
C LEU A 56 0.87 -10.73 7.65
N MET A 57 0.62 -9.51 8.12
CA MET A 57 1.60 -8.65 8.74
C MET A 57 1.03 -8.04 10.03
N ASN A 58 1.90 -7.61 10.94
CA ASN A 58 1.48 -6.95 12.17
C ASN A 58 2.00 -5.51 12.19
N THR A 59 1.16 -4.56 12.58
CA THR A 59 1.56 -3.15 12.72
C THR A 59 2.64 -2.95 13.79
N ALA A 60 2.73 -3.85 14.79
CA ALA A 60 3.77 -3.82 15.80
C ALA A 60 5.18 -3.96 15.20
N ASP A 61 5.34 -4.71 14.10
CA ASP A 61 6.62 -4.87 13.38
C ASP A 61 7.07 -3.57 12.69
N TRP A 62 6.19 -2.56 12.66
CA TRP A 62 6.37 -1.24 12.03
C TRP A 62 6.26 -0.09 13.05
N ASN A 63 6.52 -0.36 14.32
CA ASN A 63 6.31 0.60 15.41
C ASN A 63 4.88 1.19 15.45
N GLY A 64 3.88 0.38 15.09
CA GLY A 64 2.47 0.74 15.11
C GLY A 64 1.97 1.59 13.94
N ALA A 65 2.81 1.85 12.93
CA ALA A 65 2.41 2.63 11.76
C ALA A 65 3.15 2.21 10.50
N VAL A 66 2.42 1.75 9.48
CA VAL A 66 2.95 1.34 8.18
C VAL A 66 2.22 2.03 7.05
N VAL A 67 2.96 2.45 6.05
CA VAL A 67 2.44 2.99 4.79
C VAL A 67 2.52 1.90 3.73
N LEU A 68 1.47 1.76 2.94
CA LEU A 68 1.37 0.77 1.86
C LEU A 68 1.41 1.46 0.50
N ASP A 69 2.00 0.80 -0.48
CA ASP A 69 1.86 1.18 -1.87
C ASP A 69 0.41 0.96 -2.36
N ASP A 70 0.03 1.64 -3.43
CA ASP A 70 -1.34 1.69 -3.92
C ASP A 70 -1.86 0.31 -4.35
N GLY A 71 -3.12 0.02 -3.99
CA GLY A 71 -3.85 -1.18 -4.41
C GLY A 71 -3.38 -2.50 -3.78
N LEU A 72 -2.59 -2.46 -2.72
CA LEU A 72 -2.10 -3.67 -2.05
C LEU A 72 -2.92 -4.07 -0.81
N PHE A 73 -3.68 -3.16 -0.23
CA PHE A 73 -4.43 -3.42 0.99
C PHE A 73 -5.60 -4.37 0.74
N LEU A 74 -5.65 -5.48 1.46
CA LEU A 74 -6.75 -6.45 1.40
C LEU A 74 -7.71 -6.30 2.59
N ALA A 75 -7.22 -6.45 3.81
CA ALA A 75 -8.03 -6.44 5.03
C ALA A 75 -7.19 -6.09 6.25
N CYS A 76 -7.83 -5.69 7.35
CA CYS A 76 -7.18 -5.52 8.64
C CYS A 76 -8.14 -5.75 9.80
N ASP A 77 -7.58 -5.94 10.99
CA ASP A 77 -8.32 -5.92 12.25
C ASP A 77 -9.03 -4.58 12.44
N SER A 78 -10.18 -4.61 13.10
CA SER A 78 -10.98 -3.40 13.40
C SER A 78 -10.28 -2.39 14.31
N ALA A 79 -9.26 -2.80 15.06
CA ALA A 79 -8.42 -1.93 15.89
C ALA A 79 -7.46 -1.05 15.05
N ILE A 80 -7.24 -1.39 13.79
CA ILE A 80 -6.36 -0.65 12.88
C ILE A 80 -7.12 0.50 12.22
N GLN A 81 -6.58 1.70 12.35
CA GLN A 81 -7.09 2.89 11.68
C GLN A 81 -6.43 3.07 10.32
N GLN A 82 -7.23 3.38 9.33
CA GLN A 82 -6.81 3.66 7.95
C GLN A 82 -6.79 5.17 7.74
N LYS A 83 -5.65 5.72 7.30
CA LYS A 83 -5.46 7.14 7.02
C LYS A 83 -4.81 7.33 5.65
N ALA A 84 -5.25 8.33 4.89
CA ALA A 84 -4.51 8.77 3.71
C ALA A 84 -3.36 9.68 4.14
N VAL A 85 -2.14 9.39 3.69
CA VAL A 85 -0.96 10.23 3.87
C VAL A 85 -0.54 10.79 2.52
N MET A 86 -0.25 12.08 2.48
CA MET A 86 0.13 12.77 1.24
C MET A 86 1.58 12.47 0.90
N ARG A 87 1.87 12.24 -0.36
CA ARG A 87 3.25 12.18 -0.89
C ARG A 87 3.86 13.59 -0.88
N ASN A 88 5.05 13.74 -0.32
CA ASN A 88 5.67 15.06 -0.04
C ASN A 88 6.13 15.84 -1.28
N ASN A 89 5.82 15.43 -2.52
CA ASN A 89 6.18 16.18 -3.73
C ASN A 89 5.03 16.28 -4.73
N LEU A 90 4.49 17.49 -4.86
CA LEU A 90 3.49 17.87 -5.87
C LEU A 90 3.98 17.67 -7.33
N SER A 91 5.29 17.64 -7.56
CA SER A 91 5.86 17.42 -8.90
C SER A 91 5.67 15.99 -9.41
N SER A 92 5.51 15.01 -8.53
CA SER A 92 5.24 13.62 -8.92
C SER A 92 3.81 13.41 -9.40
N ALA A 93 2.85 14.13 -8.83
CA ALA A 93 1.44 14.09 -9.24
C ALA A 93 1.20 14.61 -10.67
N ALA A 94 2.01 15.56 -11.11
CA ALA A 94 1.92 16.14 -12.46
C ALA A 94 2.61 15.27 -13.53
N LEU A 95 3.48 14.35 -13.13
CA LEU A 95 4.36 13.62 -14.05
C LEU A 95 4.08 12.12 -14.16
N GLY A 96 3.30 11.50 -13.27
CA GLY A 96 3.19 10.04 -13.24
C GLY A 96 1.81 9.42 -13.27
N GLY A 97 0.72 10.18 -13.15
CA GLY A 97 -0.64 9.58 -13.10
C GLY A 97 -0.89 8.69 -11.86
N GLU A 98 0.08 8.55 -10.97
CA GLU A 98 -0.03 7.83 -9.70
C GLU A 98 -0.71 8.68 -8.64
N GLY A 99 -1.44 8.04 -7.71
CA GLY A 99 -2.19 8.72 -6.65
C GLY A 99 -1.32 9.68 -5.82
N LEU A 100 -1.91 10.78 -5.38
CA LEU A 100 -1.27 11.79 -4.51
C LEU A 100 -1.07 11.31 -3.07
N PHE A 101 -1.67 10.19 -2.72
CA PHE A 101 -1.77 9.70 -1.34
C PHE A 101 -1.52 8.21 -1.30
N ASN A 102 -0.86 7.78 -0.23
CA ASN A 102 -0.72 6.38 0.13
C ASN A 102 -1.62 6.04 1.33
N LEU A 103 -1.94 4.77 1.50
CA LEU A 103 -2.67 4.29 2.66
C LEU A 103 -1.71 4.06 3.83
N CYS A 104 -1.95 4.73 4.95
CA CYS A 104 -1.25 4.48 6.21
C CYS A 104 -2.18 3.72 7.17
N LEU A 105 -1.69 2.60 7.69
CA LEU A 105 -2.34 1.81 8.73
C LEU A 105 -1.70 2.13 10.08
N THR A 106 -2.51 2.50 11.08
CA THR A 106 -2.05 2.85 12.43
C THR A 106 -2.84 2.11 13.49
N GLY A 107 -2.20 1.78 14.59
CA GLY A 107 -2.80 1.04 15.70
C GLY A 107 -2.04 -0.25 15.99
N ASN A 108 -2.70 -1.20 16.65
CA ASN A 108 -2.13 -2.49 16.99
C ASN A 108 -3.05 -3.61 16.49
N GLY A 109 -2.55 -4.43 15.57
CA GLY A 109 -3.32 -5.53 15.02
C GLY A 109 -2.68 -6.13 13.77
N VAL A 110 -3.36 -7.12 13.21
CA VAL A 110 -2.97 -7.82 11.99
C VAL A 110 -3.64 -7.16 10.78
N PHE A 111 -2.89 -7.04 9.70
CA PHE A 111 -3.40 -6.66 8.41
C PHE A 111 -2.92 -7.60 7.31
N ALA A 112 -3.66 -7.66 6.23
CA ALA A 112 -3.35 -8.47 5.06
C ALA A 112 -3.14 -7.58 3.85
N ILE A 113 -2.11 -7.89 3.07
CA ILE A 113 -1.84 -7.25 1.78
C ILE A 113 -1.76 -8.28 0.66
N GLU A 114 -1.98 -7.84 -0.55
CA GLU A 114 -1.79 -8.60 -1.78
C GLU A 114 -0.42 -8.31 -2.39
N SER A 115 0.52 -9.23 -2.23
CA SER A 115 1.88 -9.09 -2.75
C SER A 115 2.03 -9.68 -4.14
N ARG A 116 2.96 -9.14 -4.91
CA ARG A 116 3.34 -9.62 -6.26
C ARG A 116 4.21 -10.86 -6.21
N CYS A 117 4.87 -11.11 -5.11
CA CYS A 117 5.72 -12.27 -4.88
C CYS A 117 5.47 -12.87 -3.49
N PRO A 118 5.86 -14.13 -3.25
CA PRO A 118 5.72 -14.76 -1.94
C PRO A 118 6.60 -14.05 -0.90
N LYS A 119 6.30 -14.30 0.38
CA LYS A 119 6.98 -13.65 1.51
C LYS A 119 8.49 -13.88 1.50
N GLU A 120 8.91 -15.06 1.10
CA GLU A 120 10.29 -15.53 1.09
C GLU A 120 11.18 -14.80 0.06
N GLU A 121 10.55 -14.17 -0.93
CA GLU A 121 11.25 -13.39 -1.97
C GLU A 121 11.30 -11.89 -1.64
N LEU A 122 10.58 -11.44 -0.60
CA LEU A 122 10.60 -10.05 -0.20
C LEU A 122 11.93 -9.67 0.43
N ILE A 123 12.37 -8.45 0.14
CA ILE A 123 13.61 -7.87 0.67
C ILE A 123 13.25 -6.80 1.67
N GLU A 124 13.58 -7.01 2.94
CA GLU A 124 13.45 -5.99 3.99
C GLU A 124 14.76 -5.21 4.11
N ILE A 125 14.68 -3.88 3.99
CA ILE A 125 15.81 -2.96 4.16
C ILE A 125 15.54 -2.09 5.38
N THR A 126 16.42 -2.14 6.36
CA THR A 126 16.40 -1.26 7.54
C THR A 126 17.29 -0.06 7.29
N LEU A 127 16.76 1.13 7.58
CA LEU A 127 17.46 2.41 7.49
C LEU A 127 17.70 2.96 8.90
N GLU A 128 18.92 3.40 9.18
CA GLU A 128 19.33 4.02 10.43
C GLU A 128 19.89 5.42 10.12
N ASN A 129 19.00 6.41 10.01
CA ASN A 129 19.31 7.77 9.56
C ASN A 129 19.99 7.76 8.18
N ASP A 130 19.44 6.98 7.27
CA ASP A 130 20.01 6.69 5.96
C ASP A 130 19.02 7.02 4.83
N VAL A 131 19.44 6.79 3.59
CA VAL A 131 18.68 7.08 2.37
C VAL A 131 18.64 5.85 1.46
N LEU A 132 17.44 5.38 1.16
CA LEU A 132 17.20 4.37 0.14
C LEU A 132 16.60 5.03 -1.11
N LYS A 133 17.14 4.70 -2.28
CA LYS A 133 16.58 5.07 -3.58
C LYS A 133 16.16 3.82 -4.32
N VAL A 134 14.92 3.82 -4.80
CA VAL A 134 14.31 2.68 -5.48
C VAL A 134 13.77 3.16 -6.82
N ASP A 135 14.20 2.54 -7.89
CA ASP A 135 13.62 2.75 -9.22
C ASP A 135 12.31 1.97 -9.35
N GLY A 136 11.31 2.57 -9.99
CA GLY A 136 10.00 1.97 -10.15
C GLY A 136 9.23 1.71 -8.84
N ASN A 137 8.21 0.87 -8.91
CA ASN A 137 7.27 0.57 -7.82
C ASN A 137 7.62 -0.75 -7.08
N LEU A 138 8.89 -0.92 -6.73
CA LEU A 138 9.34 -2.13 -6.02
C LEU A 138 9.00 -2.10 -4.52
N ALA A 139 8.92 -0.90 -3.91
CA ALA A 139 8.56 -0.78 -2.50
C ALA A 139 7.06 -1.00 -2.31
N ILE A 140 6.70 -2.00 -1.49
CA ILE A 140 5.31 -2.39 -1.22
C ILE A 140 4.80 -1.91 0.15
N ALA A 141 5.70 -1.69 1.11
CA ALA A 141 5.38 -1.16 2.43
C ALA A 141 6.60 -0.46 3.04
N TRP A 142 6.37 0.56 3.87
CA TRP A 142 7.44 1.25 4.59
C TRP A 142 6.96 1.86 5.90
N SER A 143 7.91 2.10 6.82
CA SER A 143 7.62 2.75 8.10
C SER A 143 7.13 4.17 7.88
N ASN A 144 6.06 4.56 8.59
CA ASN A 144 5.52 5.92 8.53
C ASN A 144 6.49 6.99 9.09
N SER A 145 7.57 6.56 9.76
CA SER A 145 8.65 7.44 10.23
C SER A 145 9.60 7.90 9.12
N LEU A 146 9.57 7.27 7.95
CA LEU A 146 10.40 7.64 6.82
C LEU A 146 9.78 8.80 6.04
N ASP A 147 10.62 9.76 5.65
CA ASP A 147 10.25 10.80 4.69
C ASP A 147 10.31 10.20 3.28
N PHE A 148 9.16 10.13 2.63
CA PHE A 148 9.01 9.59 1.28
C PHE A 148 8.86 10.71 0.26
N THR A 149 9.76 10.73 -0.74
CA THR A 149 9.72 11.67 -1.87
C THR A 149 9.94 10.95 -3.19
N VAL A 150 9.45 11.54 -4.27
CA VAL A 150 9.76 11.10 -5.63
C VAL A 150 10.68 12.11 -6.27
N GLU A 151 11.85 11.67 -6.72
CA GLU A 151 12.89 12.53 -7.28
C GLU A 151 13.23 12.10 -8.71
N ARG A 152 13.82 13.00 -9.47
CA ARG A 152 14.35 12.64 -10.79
C ARG A 152 15.71 11.95 -10.63
N SER A 153 15.93 10.87 -11.39
CA SER A 153 17.20 10.13 -11.37
C SER A 153 18.37 10.92 -11.95
N GLY A 154 18.10 11.90 -12.82
CA GLY A 154 19.11 12.72 -13.51
C GLY A 154 19.06 14.21 -13.14
N LYS A 155 20.22 14.88 -13.23
CA LYS A 155 20.38 16.31 -12.97
C LYS A 155 19.74 17.21 -14.05
N THR A 156 19.44 16.67 -15.22
CA THR A 156 18.87 17.43 -16.35
C THR A 156 17.69 16.72 -16.99
N LEU A 157 16.70 17.48 -17.47
CA LEU A 157 15.53 16.96 -18.20
C LEU A 157 15.92 16.13 -19.43
N VAL A 158 16.98 16.53 -20.12
CA VAL A 158 17.46 15.85 -21.33
C VAL A 158 18.17 14.54 -20.97
N GLY A 159 18.90 14.48 -19.85
CA GLY A 159 19.57 13.27 -19.37
C GLY A 159 18.59 12.21 -18.92
N SER A 160 17.53 12.55 -18.19
CA SER A 160 16.48 11.62 -17.76
C SER A 160 15.67 11.04 -18.95
N ALA A 161 15.38 11.88 -19.96
CA ALA A 161 14.67 11.43 -21.16
C ALA A 161 15.53 10.52 -22.07
N ALA A 162 16.84 10.73 -22.06
CA ALA A 162 17.77 9.95 -22.90
C ALA A 162 18.16 8.60 -22.26
N SER A 163 18.19 8.50 -20.91
CA SER A 163 18.53 7.28 -20.20
C SER A 163 17.34 6.32 -20.00
N GLY A 164 16.11 6.78 -20.23
CA GLY A 164 14.90 6.01 -19.90
C GLY A 164 14.62 5.92 -18.38
N GLU A 165 15.51 6.49 -17.57
CA GLU A 165 15.40 6.52 -16.10
C GLU A 165 14.63 7.79 -15.70
N GLY A 166 13.35 7.64 -15.36
CA GLY A 166 12.45 8.77 -15.11
C GLY A 166 12.52 9.30 -13.69
N LEU A 167 11.88 8.59 -12.80
CA LEU A 167 11.66 8.98 -11.41
C LEU A 167 12.14 7.86 -10.48
N VAL A 168 12.73 8.25 -9.36
CA VAL A 168 13.12 7.33 -8.28
C VAL A 168 12.35 7.65 -7.01
N ASN A 169 11.88 6.63 -6.35
CA ASN A 169 11.30 6.71 -5.03
C ASN A 169 12.41 6.80 -3.99
N VAL A 170 12.35 7.77 -3.11
CA VAL A 170 13.40 8.05 -2.12
C VAL A 170 12.81 8.03 -0.72
N TYR A 171 13.38 7.21 0.13
CA TYR A 171 13.02 7.00 1.53
C TYR A 171 14.17 7.48 2.40
N ARG A 172 13.92 8.40 3.35
CA ARG A 172 14.94 8.98 4.23
C ARG A 172 14.56 8.85 5.68
N GLY A 173 15.53 8.60 6.53
CA GLY A 173 15.37 8.59 7.99
C GLY A 173 15.67 7.24 8.62
N THR A 174 14.95 6.94 9.71
CA THR A 174 15.08 5.68 10.46
C THR A 174 13.78 4.92 10.38
N GLY A 175 13.86 3.68 9.92
CA GLY A 175 12.72 2.80 9.71
C GLY A 175 13.06 1.68 8.76
N LYS A 176 12.06 1.02 8.20
CA LYS A 176 12.28 -0.07 7.24
C LYS A 176 11.39 0.07 6.00
N VAL A 177 11.88 -0.48 4.91
CA VAL A 177 11.19 -0.57 3.61
C VAL A 177 11.15 -2.02 3.18
N LEU A 178 10.00 -2.49 2.75
CA LEU A 178 9.78 -3.82 2.21
C LEU A 178 9.66 -3.73 0.70
N LEU A 179 10.54 -4.45 -0.01
CA LEU A 179 10.60 -4.46 -1.46
C LEU A 179 10.11 -5.80 -2.02
N ALA A 180 9.31 -5.73 -3.08
CA ALA A 180 9.08 -6.88 -3.97
C ALA A 180 10.04 -6.77 -5.16
N PRO A 181 10.86 -7.81 -5.47
CA PRO A 181 11.88 -7.74 -6.52
C PRO A 181 11.29 -7.71 -7.94
N VAL A 182 9.97 -7.74 -8.08
CA VAL A 182 9.25 -7.72 -9.35
C VAL A 182 8.20 -6.61 -9.37
N GLU A 183 8.15 -5.83 -10.42
CA GLU A 183 7.15 -4.76 -10.59
C GLU A 183 5.78 -5.28 -11.03
N LYS A 184 5.77 -6.30 -11.86
CA LYS A 184 4.55 -6.85 -12.47
C LYS A 184 4.45 -8.35 -12.25
N TYR A 185 3.23 -8.82 -12.05
CA TYR A 185 2.93 -10.24 -12.10
C TYR A 185 3.37 -10.82 -13.45
N PRO A 186 3.97 -12.02 -13.47
CA PRO A 186 4.03 -12.78 -14.68
C PRO A 186 2.60 -12.96 -15.19
N GLN A 187 2.28 -12.40 -16.37
CA GLN A 187 1.00 -12.69 -17.01
C GLN A 187 0.95 -14.20 -17.24
N PRO A 188 -0.16 -14.90 -16.90
CA PRO A 188 -0.30 -16.29 -17.27
C PRO A 188 -0.15 -16.37 -18.79
N MET A 189 0.80 -17.18 -19.26
CA MET A 189 0.90 -17.50 -20.68
C MET A 189 -0.37 -18.26 -21.05
N ILE A 190 -1.27 -17.58 -21.77
CA ILE A 190 -2.44 -18.20 -22.38
C ILE A 190 -1.89 -19.01 -23.57
N HIS A 191 -1.82 -20.30 -23.39
CA HIS A 191 -1.54 -21.26 -24.46
C HIS A 191 -2.85 -21.66 -25.15
#